data_da29b132b65246f243a4024db8e31cdd
#
_entry.id   da29b132b65246f243a4024db8e31cdd
#
_cell.length_a   1.000
_cell.length_b   1.000
_cell.length_c   1.000
_cell.angle_alpha   90.00
_cell.angle_beta   90.00
_cell.angle_gamma   90.00
#
_symmetry.space_group_name_H-M   'P 1'
#
loop_
_entity.id
_entity.type
_entity.pdbx_description
1 polymer ?
#
loop_
_entity_poly.entity_id
_entity_poly.type
_entity_poly.pdbx_seq_one_letter_code
_entity_poly.pdbx_strand_id
1 'polypeptide(L)'
;MKIIKSFVVIIYFTVLLILLSLTACVFVPVASKFDMKTFLAAHENKINKSIQILLVIDNSSLFSNERIVYALEKKDNEWKIAFEPFNAVIGKNGFAPSGEKREGDGKTPSGIFALQSTFGYNESIKTNMPYRQALVDDIWVDDANADDYNRWVKKQETRASSYERMRRDDNLYKYGIIIEYNTRPVIKGYGSAIFFHVWGGEDITTEGCVAVSEQDIVKIIGWLDPQELPVIIMGLEN
;
A
#
# COMPACT_ATOMS: atom_id res chain seq x y z
N MET A 1 -25.14 -70.01 -5.55
CA MET A 1 -24.25 -69.50 -6.61
C MET A 1 -24.67 -68.16 -7.24
N LYS A 2 -25.93 -67.71 -7.16
CA LYS A 2 -26.39 -66.39 -7.65
C LYS A 2 -26.07 -65.22 -6.71
N ILE A 3 -26.02 -65.41 -5.39
CA ILE A 3 -25.80 -64.34 -4.40
C ILE A 3 -24.36 -63.83 -4.42
N ILE A 4 -23.37 -64.72 -4.64
CA ILE A 4 -21.93 -64.33 -4.63
C ILE A 4 -21.58 -63.44 -5.85
N LYS A 5 -22.25 -63.68 -7.02
CA LYS A 5 -22.00 -62.86 -8.21
C LYS A 5 -22.49 -61.39 -8.05
N SER A 6 -23.60 -61.19 -7.32
CA SER A 6 -24.12 -59.85 -7.09
C SER A 6 -23.23 -59.01 -6.12
N PHE A 7 -22.63 -59.67 -5.10
CA PHE A 7 -21.72 -58.98 -4.18
C PHE A 7 -20.41 -58.52 -4.82
N VAL A 8 -19.86 -59.32 -5.74
CA VAL A 8 -18.62 -58.97 -6.45
C VAL A 8 -18.85 -57.80 -7.41
N VAL A 9 -20.00 -57.73 -8.10
CA VAL A 9 -20.34 -56.62 -9.01
C VAL A 9 -20.55 -55.32 -8.25
N ILE A 10 -21.14 -55.32 -7.05
CA ILE A 10 -21.31 -54.12 -6.20
C ILE A 10 -19.99 -53.61 -5.70
N ILE A 11 -19.06 -54.50 -5.28
CA ILE A 11 -17.72 -54.09 -4.82
C ILE A 11 -16.91 -53.46 -5.96
N TYR A 12 -16.99 -54.00 -7.20
CA TYR A 12 -16.31 -53.38 -8.35
C TYR A 12 -16.88 -52.00 -8.73
N PHE A 13 -18.20 -51.80 -8.61
CA PHE A 13 -18.82 -50.53 -8.87
C PHE A 13 -18.48 -49.46 -7.83
N THR A 14 -18.40 -49.83 -6.55
CA THR A 14 -17.99 -48.90 -5.46
C THR A 14 -16.51 -48.54 -5.54
N VAL A 15 -15.63 -49.47 -5.88
CA VAL A 15 -14.19 -49.21 -6.06
C VAL A 15 -13.96 -48.34 -7.31
N LEU A 16 -14.72 -48.55 -8.40
CA LEU A 16 -14.61 -47.70 -9.61
C LEU A 16 -15.11 -46.28 -9.36
N LEU A 17 -16.16 -46.08 -8.55
CA LEU A 17 -16.65 -44.74 -8.16
C LEU A 17 -15.67 -44.02 -7.22
N ILE A 18 -14.97 -44.72 -6.35
CA ILE A 18 -13.94 -44.16 -5.48
C ILE A 18 -12.68 -43.77 -6.27
N LEU A 19 -12.31 -44.57 -7.29
CA LEU A 19 -11.18 -44.25 -8.19
C LEU A 19 -11.48 -43.08 -9.11
N LEU A 20 -12.72 -42.86 -9.55
CA LEU A 20 -13.12 -41.71 -10.35
C LEU A 20 -13.21 -40.42 -9.54
N SER A 21 -13.37 -40.47 -8.21
CA SER A 21 -13.37 -39.30 -7.35
C SER A 21 -11.96 -38.78 -6.99
N LEU A 22 -10.92 -39.57 -7.22
CA LEU A 22 -9.53 -39.22 -6.91
C LEU A 22 -8.79 -38.51 -8.06
N THR A 23 -9.41 -38.35 -9.25
CA THR A 23 -8.81 -37.67 -10.41
C THR A 23 -9.38 -36.28 -10.68
N ALA A 24 -10.10 -35.67 -9.71
CA ALA A 24 -10.30 -34.24 -9.72
C ALA A 24 -8.94 -33.61 -9.42
N CYS A 25 -8.09 -33.48 -10.44
CA CYS A 25 -7.00 -32.53 -10.44
C CYS A 25 -7.62 -31.17 -10.14
N VAL A 26 -7.55 -30.77 -8.86
CA VAL A 26 -7.77 -29.37 -8.48
C VAL A 26 -6.66 -28.60 -9.20
N PHE A 27 -7.02 -28.01 -10.34
CA PHE A 27 -6.19 -27.01 -10.97
C PHE A 27 -6.17 -25.84 -9.99
N VAL A 28 -5.23 -25.86 -9.05
CA VAL A 28 -4.89 -24.64 -8.28
C VAL A 28 -4.22 -23.75 -9.32
N PRO A 29 -4.84 -22.64 -9.71
CA PRO A 29 -4.15 -21.71 -10.59
C PRO A 29 -2.87 -21.32 -9.86
N VAL A 30 -1.72 -21.65 -10.46
CA VAL A 30 -0.43 -21.10 -10.00
C VAL A 30 -0.62 -19.60 -10.10
N ALA A 31 -0.63 -18.91 -8.97
CA ALA A 31 -0.67 -17.45 -8.97
C ALA A 31 0.41 -16.97 -9.95
N SER A 32 0.00 -16.27 -10.98
CA SER A 32 0.94 -15.77 -11.99
C SER A 32 1.92 -14.87 -11.25
N LYS A 33 3.21 -15.20 -11.37
CA LYS A 33 4.27 -14.37 -10.80
C LYS A 33 4.05 -12.95 -11.33
N PHE A 34 3.97 -11.96 -10.42
CA PHE A 34 3.81 -10.56 -10.79
C PHE A 34 4.86 -10.16 -11.86
N ASP A 35 4.41 -9.75 -13.03
CA ASP A 35 5.28 -9.27 -14.11
C ASP A 35 5.36 -7.74 -14.07
N MET A 36 6.35 -7.25 -13.35
CA MET A 36 6.63 -5.83 -13.19
C MET A 36 6.79 -5.10 -14.53
N LYS A 37 7.42 -5.71 -15.52
CA LYS A 37 7.67 -5.08 -16.82
C LYS A 37 6.36 -4.82 -17.56
N THR A 38 5.51 -5.83 -17.63
CA THR A 38 4.17 -5.72 -18.24
C THR A 38 3.31 -4.73 -17.48
N PHE A 39 3.32 -4.77 -16.15
CA PHE A 39 2.59 -3.84 -15.29
C PHE A 39 3.00 -2.39 -15.54
N LEU A 40 4.28 -2.08 -15.53
CA LEU A 40 4.79 -0.72 -15.75
C LEU A 40 4.50 -0.22 -17.16
N ALA A 41 4.60 -1.08 -18.18
CA ALA A 41 4.26 -0.74 -19.56
C ALA A 41 2.75 -0.40 -19.70
N ALA A 42 1.87 -1.14 -19.06
CA ALA A 42 0.43 -0.87 -19.06
C ALA A 42 0.07 0.48 -18.39
N HIS A 43 0.90 0.98 -17.48
CA HIS A 43 0.68 2.21 -16.74
C HIS A 43 1.58 3.38 -17.18
N GLU A 44 2.36 3.23 -18.25
CA GLU A 44 3.38 4.21 -18.67
C GLU A 44 2.80 5.62 -18.85
N ASN A 45 1.65 5.75 -19.48
CA ASN A 45 0.96 7.05 -19.67
C ASN A 45 0.56 7.73 -18.36
N LYS A 46 0.27 6.96 -17.30
CA LYS A 46 -0.11 7.47 -15.98
C LYS A 46 1.11 7.78 -15.12
N ILE A 47 2.18 7.01 -15.26
CA ILE A 47 3.48 7.25 -14.61
C ILE A 47 4.15 8.51 -15.19
N ASN A 48 3.86 8.80 -16.46
CA ASN A 48 4.29 10.02 -17.16
C ASN A 48 5.82 10.20 -17.14
N LYS A 49 6.29 11.34 -16.60
CA LYS A 49 7.71 11.75 -16.55
C LYS A 49 8.43 11.27 -15.29
N SER A 50 7.78 10.50 -14.43
CA SER A 50 8.40 9.98 -13.21
C SER A 50 9.59 9.07 -13.53
N ILE A 51 10.64 9.23 -12.76
CA ILE A 51 11.87 8.43 -12.85
C ILE A 51 12.07 7.57 -11.59
N GLN A 52 11.40 7.92 -10.49
CA GLN A 52 11.40 7.13 -9.25
C GLN A 52 9.99 6.67 -8.88
N ILE A 53 9.84 5.38 -8.59
CA ILE A 53 8.56 4.78 -8.20
C ILE A 53 8.73 3.97 -6.93
N LEU A 54 7.81 4.16 -5.97
CA LEU A 54 7.52 3.17 -4.94
C LEU A 54 6.30 2.35 -5.40
N LEU A 55 6.47 1.06 -5.63
CA LEU A 55 5.40 0.17 -6.05
C LEU A 55 5.02 -0.75 -4.90
N VAL A 56 3.81 -0.58 -4.38
CA VAL A 56 3.24 -1.38 -3.28
C VAL A 56 2.34 -2.46 -3.86
N ILE A 57 2.77 -3.71 -3.75
CA ILE A 57 2.06 -4.88 -4.26
C ILE A 57 1.42 -5.64 -3.11
N ASP A 58 0.16 -6.02 -3.28
CA ASP A 58 -0.49 -7.00 -2.43
C ASP A 58 -0.08 -8.40 -2.90
N ASN A 59 0.84 -9.02 -2.19
CA ASN A 59 1.27 -10.39 -2.40
C ASN A 59 0.55 -11.34 -1.43
N SER A 60 -0.57 -10.87 -0.85
CA SER A 60 -1.34 -11.66 0.10
C SER A 60 -1.90 -12.92 -0.57
N SER A 61 -1.86 -14.01 0.17
CA SER A 61 -2.43 -15.29 -0.20
C SER A 61 -3.28 -15.81 0.96
N LEU A 62 -3.92 -16.96 0.79
CA LEU A 62 -4.61 -17.64 1.90
C LEU A 62 -3.69 -17.95 3.10
N PHE A 63 -2.37 -17.86 2.93
CA PHE A 63 -1.37 -18.23 3.91
C PHE A 63 -0.41 -17.10 4.32
N SER A 64 -0.44 -15.94 3.64
CA SER A 64 0.39 -14.79 3.98
C SER A 64 -0.35 -13.46 3.70
N ASN A 65 -0.10 -12.47 4.56
CA ASN A 65 -0.60 -11.10 4.41
C ASN A 65 0.52 -10.16 3.94
N GLU A 66 1.45 -10.66 3.14
CA GLU A 66 2.61 -9.91 2.71
C GLU A 66 2.24 -8.80 1.73
N ARG A 67 2.72 -7.60 2.02
CA ARG A 67 2.74 -6.45 1.10
C ARG A 67 4.19 -6.08 0.90
N ILE A 68 4.59 -6.00 -0.35
CA ILE A 68 5.98 -5.77 -0.72
C ILE A 68 6.08 -4.42 -1.42
N VAL A 69 7.07 -3.64 -1.01
CA VAL A 69 7.44 -2.39 -1.68
C VAL A 69 8.68 -2.62 -2.54
N TYR A 70 8.55 -2.28 -3.81
CA TYR A 70 9.68 -2.17 -4.74
C TYR A 70 10.00 -0.70 -4.94
N ALA A 71 11.26 -0.31 -4.71
CA ALA A 71 11.78 0.98 -5.11
C ALA A 71 12.40 0.85 -6.50
N LEU A 72 11.87 1.59 -7.46
CA LEU A 72 12.25 1.50 -8.87
C LEU A 72 12.78 2.84 -9.36
N GLU A 73 13.83 2.80 -10.16
CA GLU A 73 14.37 3.96 -10.85
C GLU A 73 14.52 3.70 -12.34
N LYS A 74 14.30 4.70 -13.17
CA LYS A 74 14.45 4.60 -14.63
C LYS A 74 15.88 5.01 -15.01
N LYS A 75 16.69 4.02 -15.46
CA LYS A 75 18.06 4.22 -15.96
C LYS A 75 18.17 3.69 -17.39
N ASP A 76 18.75 4.46 -18.29
CA ASP A 76 18.89 4.09 -19.71
C ASP A 76 17.54 3.69 -20.35
N ASN A 77 16.48 4.39 -19.97
CA ASN A 77 15.09 4.13 -20.39
C ASN A 77 14.52 2.78 -19.94
N GLU A 78 15.13 2.12 -18.97
CA GLU A 78 14.68 0.87 -18.37
C GLU A 78 14.40 1.06 -16.87
N TRP A 79 13.34 0.42 -16.35
CA TRP A 79 13.08 0.37 -14.92
C TRP A 79 13.97 -0.67 -14.25
N LYS A 80 14.68 -0.26 -13.21
CA LYS A 80 15.58 -1.10 -12.39
C LYS A 80 15.19 -1.00 -10.93
N ILE A 81 15.34 -2.10 -10.20
CA ILE A 81 15.15 -2.13 -8.75
C ILE A 81 16.33 -1.37 -8.12
N ALA A 82 16.02 -0.31 -7.36
CA ALA A 82 17.03 0.51 -6.69
C ALA A 82 17.59 -0.15 -5.43
N PHE A 83 16.73 -0.90 -4.71
CA PHE A 83 17.09 -1.65 -3.49
C PHE A 83 16.39 -2.98 -3.45
N GLU A 84 16.85 -3.90 -2.58
CA GLU A 84 16.10 -5.10 -2.24
C GLU A 84 14.68 -4.72 -1.76
N PRO A 85 13.64 -5.42 -2.26
CA PRO A 85 12.28 -5.20 -1.82
C PRO A 85 12.12 -5.43 -0.33
N PHE A 86 11.20 -4.75 0.30
CA PHE A 86 10.96 -4.82 1.74
C PHE A 86 9.47 -4.88 2.07
N ASN A 87 9.14 -5.36 3.27
CA ASN A 87 7.78 -5.55 3.73
C ASN A 87 7.13 -4.20 4.11
N ALA A 88 5.82 -4.12 3.89
CA ALA A 88 5.00 -3.01 4.32
C ALA A 88 3.71 -3.50 4.96
N VAL A 89 3.09 -2.65 5.74
CA VAL A 89 1.71 -2.80 6.19
C VAL A 89 0.85 -1.68 5.60
N ILE A 90 -0.42 -1.99 5.38
CA ILE A 90 -1.41 -1.08 4.78
C ILE A 90 -2.64 -0.97 5.67
N GLY A 91 -3.66 -0.28 5.23
CA GLY A 91 -4.94 -0.17 5.91
C GLY A 91 -5.51 -1.53 6.29
N LYS A 92 -6.07 -1.64 7.50
CA LYS A 92 -6.63 -2.88 8.08
C LYS A 92 -7.67 -3.58 7.19
N ASN A 93 -8.33 -2.83 6.31
CA ASN A 93 -9.32 -3.32 5.36
C ASN A 93 -8.78 -3.44 3.93
N GLY A 94 -7.44 -3.52 3.75
CA GLY A 94 -6.79 -3.69 2.45
C GLY A 94 -6.80 -2.42 1.60
N PHE A 95 -6.79 -2.60 0.28
CA PHE A 95 -6.89 -1.50 -0.67
C PHE A 95 -8.35 -1.13 -0.97
N ALA A 96 -8.63 0.15 -1.13
CA ALA A 96 -9.89 0.62 -1.70
C ALA A 96 -9.81 0.53 -3.23
N PRO A 97 -10.84 0.03 -3.93
CA PRO A 97 -10.90 0.17 -5.38
C PRO A 97 -10.76 1.64 -5.81
N SER A 98 -10.26 1.87 -7.02
CA SER A 98 -10.02 3.23 -7.53
C SER A 98 -11.29 4.10 -7.44
N GLY A 99 -11.20 5.25 -6.75
CA GLY A 99 -12.32 6.18 -6.53
C GLY A 99 -13.27 5.81 -5.39
N GLU A 100 -13.10 4.65 -4.74
CA GLU A 100 -14.02 4.17 -3.69
C GLU A 100 -13.51 4.43 -2.26
N LYS A 101 -12.30 4.95 -2.07
CA LYS A 101 -11.79 5.34 -0.75
C LYS A 101 -12.72 6.33 -0.08
N ARG A 102 -13.02 6.12 1.21
CA ARG A 102 -13.79 7.04 2.05
C ARG A 102 -13.09 7.30 3.37
N GLU A 103 -13.44 8.41 4.01
CA GLU A 103 -12.95 8.74 5.35
C GLU A 103 -13.37 7.66 6.35
N GLY A 104 -12.42 7.20 7.19
CA GLY A 104 -12.66 6.21 8.24
C GLY A 104 -12.91 4.77 7.76
N ASP A 105 -12.74 4.45 6.45
CA ASP A 105 -12.98 3.10 5.93
C ASP A 105 -11.88 2.07 6.25
N GLY A 106 -10.76 2.52 6.81
CA GLY A 106 -9.60 1.67 7.15
C GLY A 106 -8.89 1.08 5.94
N LYS A 107 -9.07 1.65 4.74
CA LYS A 107 -8.47 1.17 3.49
C LYS A 107 -7.38 2.11 2.99
N THR A 108 -6.36 1.56 2.36
CA THR A 108 -5.36 2.32 1.60
C THR A 108 -5.90 2.62 0.20
N PRO A 109 -5.81 3.86 -0.31
CA PRO A 109 -6.32 4.18 -1.64
C PRO A 109 -5.53 3.47 -2.74
N SER A 110 -6.21 3.04 -3.81
CA SER A 110 -5.58 2.51 -5.02
C SER A 110 -5.36 3.61 -6.05
N GLY A 111 -4.20 3.62 -6.69
CA GLY A 111 -3.86 4.59 -7.73
C GLY A 111 -2.37 4.88 -7.84
N ILE A 112 -2.07 5.95 -8.57
CA ILE A 112 -0.72 6.53 -8.74
C ILE A 112 -0.76 7.93 -8.15
N PHE A 113 0.09 8.18 -7.15
CA PHE A 113 0.10 9.45 -6.40
C PHE A 113 1.51 10.02 -6.34
N ALA A 114 1.63 11.33 -6.44
CA ALA A 114 2.91 12.01 -6.30
C ALA A 114 3.43 11.95 -4.86
N LEU A 115 4.75 11.90 -4.71
CA LEU A 115 5.47 12.09 -3.47
C LEU A 115 6.20 13.43 -3.55
N GLN A 116 5.70 14.45 -2.85
CA GLN A 116 6.22 15.82 -3.02
C GLN A 116 6.97 16.35 -1.80
N SER A 117 6.73 15.80 -0.63
CA SER A 117 7.35 16.28 0.60
C SER A 117 7.48 15.18 1.64
N THR A 118 8.43 15.39 2.53
CA THR A 118 8.73 14.54 3.68
C THR A 118 8.54 15.30 4.98
N PHE A 119 8.38 14.59 6.06
CA PHE A 119 8.26 15.18 7.40
C PHE A 119 8.88 14.27 8.47
N GLY A 120 9.07 14.81 9.63
CA GLY A 120 9.57 14.05 10.78
C GLY A 120 9.79 14.90 12.01
N TYR A 121 10.39 14.33 13.07
CA TYR A 121 10.51 15.00 14.36
C TYR A 121 11.80 15.82 14.52
N ASN A 122 12.82 15.49 13.75
CA ASN A 122 14.09 16.22 13.79
C ASN A 122 13.96 17.58 13.09
N GLU A 123 14.79 18.53 13.45
CA GLU A 123 14.85 19.84 12.78
C GLU A 123 15.23 19.70 11.31
N SER A 124 16.10 18.74 10.99
CA SER A 124 16.50 18.39 9.64
C SER A 124 16.83 16.91 9.54
N ILE A 125 16.75 16.36 8.31
CA ILE A 125 17.12 14.99 7.97
C ILE A 125 17.92 14.98 6.67
N LYS A 126 18.65 13.89 6.40
CA LYS A 126 19.36 13.73 5.12
C LYS A 126 18.35 13.37 4.03
N THR A 127 17.97 14.31 3.20
CA THR A 127 17.07 14.14 2.06
C THR A 127 17.23 15.26 1.04
N ASN A 128 16.93 14.98 -0.24
CA ASN A 128 16.78 16.00 -1.28
C ASN A 128 15.34 16.52 -1.37
N MET A 129 14.39 15.79 -0.77
CA MET A 129 12.96 16.17 -0.77
C MET A 129 12.70 17.40 0.08
N PRO A 130 11.72 18.24 -0.26
CA PRO A 130 11.18 19.23 0.67
C PRO A 130 10.84 18.57 1.99
N TYR A 131 11.35 19.11 3.10
CA TYR A 131 11.17 18.57 4.43
C TYR A 131 10.49 19.58 5.36
N ARG A 132 9.55 19.10 6.15
CA ARG A 132 8.90 19.87 7.22
C ARG A 132 9.04 19.16 8.56
N GLN A 133 9.60 19.86 9.57
CA GLN A 133 9.59 19.38 10.94
C GLN A 133 8.17 19.37 11.49
N ALA A 134 7.75 18.25 12.07
CA ALA A 134 6.50 18.13 12.79
C ALA A 134 6.65 18.58 14.24
N LEU A 135 5.96 19.63 14.63
CA LEU A 135 5.94 20.20 15.98
C LEU A 135 4.72 19.70 16.76
N VAL A 136 4.70 19.94 18.07
CA VAL A 136 3.64 19.42 18.97
C VAL A 136 2.25 19.96 18.63
N ASP A 137 2.18 21.17 18.08
CA ASP A 137 0.96 21.87 17.69
C ASP A 137 0.59 21.66 16.22
N ASP A 138 1.38 20.89 15.46
CA ASP A 138 1.07 20.52 14.07
C ASP A 138 0.05 19.38 14.02
N ILE A 139 -0.98 19.59 13.24
CA ILE A 139 -2.05 18.61 13.02
C ILE A 139 -2.39 18.48 11.55
N TRP A 140 -2.94 17.34 11.18
CA TRP A 140 -3.55 17.11 9.88
C TRP A 140 -5.06 16.93 10.07
N VAL A 141 -5.87 17.80 9.47
CA VAL A 141 -7.33 17.79 9.67
C VAL A 141 -7.94 16.63 8.89
N ASP A 142 -8.66 15.75 9.60
CA ASP A 142 -9.44 14.62 9.06
C ASP A 142 -10.95 14.78 9.26
N ASP A 143 -11.40 15.92 9.80
CA ASP A 143 -12.82 16.28 9.91
C ASP A 143 -13.38 16.65 8.54
N ALA A 144 -14.17 15.75 7.94
CA ALA A 144 -14.79 15.95 6.62
C ALA A 144 -15.76 17.16 6.55
N ASN A 145 -16.17 17.74 7.69
CA ASN A 145 -17.02 18.92 7.74
C ASN A 145 -16.20 20.22 7.78
N ALA A 146 -14.93 20.15 8.16
CA ALA A 146 -14.06 21.33 8.26
C ALA A 146 -13.67 21.88 6.87
N ASP A 147 -13.44 23.20 6.81
CA ASP A 147 -13.03 23.86 5.55
C ASP A 147 -11.58 23.56 5.17
N ASP A 148 -10.77 23.25 6.17
CA ASP A 148 -9.39 22.86 6.05
C ASP A 148 -9.16 21.32 6.09
N TYR A 149 -10.21 20.54 5.78
CA TYR A 149 -10.14 19.09 5.62
C TYR A 149 -8.99 18.69 4.70
N ASN A 150 -8.28 17.64 5.12
CA ASN A 150 -7.09 17.10 4.45
C ASN A 150 -5.95 18.13 4.28
N ARG A 151 -5.72 18.95 5.33
CA ARG A 151 -4.67 19.97 5.37
C ARG A 151 -3.83 19.85 6.64
N TRP A 152 -2.56 20.19 6.51
CA TRP A 152 -1.62 20.36 7.62
C TRP A 152 -1.70 21.79 8.13
N VAL A 153 -2.20 21.98 9.33
CA VAL A 153 -2.37 23.29 9.98
C VAL A 153 -1.84 23.28 11.41
N LYS A 154 -1.79 24.45 12.06
CA LYS A 154 -1.58 24.55 13.49
C LYS A 154 -2.91 24.32 14.21
N LYS A 155 -2.87 23.62 15.35
CA LYS A 155 -4.08 23.29 16.11
C LYS A 155 -4.93 24.52 16.49
N GLN A 156 -4.29 25.65 16.79
CA GLN A 156 -4.99 26.89 17.12
C GLN A 156 -5.59 27.64 15.93
N GLU A 157 -5.26 27.22 14.68
CA GLU A 157 -5.72 27.86 13.44
C GLU A 157 -6.98 27.20 12.86
N THR A 158 -7.41 26.07 13.42
CA THR A 158 -8.57 25.32 12.93
C THR A 158 -9.70 25.27 13.96
N ARG A 159 -10.92 25.04 13.46
CA ARG A 159 -12.10 24.67 14.25
C ARG A 159 -12.51 23.21 14.06
N ALA A 160 -11.70 22.43 13.36
CA ALA A 160 -11.97 21.02 13.12
C ALA A 160 -12.10 20.24 14.44
N SER A 161 -13.09 19.36 14.49
CA SER A 161 -13.39 18.51 15.65
C SER A 161 -12.54 17.23 15.68
N SER A 162 -11.95 16.84 14.53
CA SER A 162 -11.11 15.65 14.38
C SER A 162 -9.86 15.97 13.58
N TYR A 163 -8.75 15.38 14.00
CA TYR A 163 -7.45 15.58 13.37
C TYR A 163 -6.42 14.54 13.84
N GLU A 164 -5.41 14.28 13.04
CA GLU A 164 -4.21 13.56 13.42
C GLU A 164 -3.12 14.51 13.94
N ARG A 165 -2.44 14.11 15.02
CA ARG A 165 -1.23 14.83 15.50
C ARG A 165 -0.05 14.44 14.63
N MET A 166 0.63 15.43 14.02
CA MET A 166 1.81 15.16 13.21
C MET A 166 3.04 14.79 14.05
N ARG A 167 3.09 15.20 15.31
CA ARG A 167 4.06 14.72 16.30
C ARG A 167 3.35 13.83 17.31
N ARG A 168 3.54 12.51 17.18
CA ARG A 168 2.92 11.46 17.99
C ARG A 168 3.89 10.98 19.07
N ASP A 169 3.34 10.43 20.16
CA ASP A 169 4.15 9.86 21.25
C ASP A 169 4.66 8.44 20.92
N ASP A 170 4.02 7.75 19.96
CA ASP A 170 4.36 6.38 19.53
C ASP A 170 5.46 6.32 18.46
N ASN A 171 6.02 7.44 18.05
CA ASN A 171 7.06 7.57 17.03
C ASN A 171 6.69 7.10 15.60
N LEU A 172 5.44 6.76 15.33
CA LEU A 172 5.03 6.29 13.99
C LEU A 172 5.26 7.36 12.91
N TYR A 173 5.23 8.64 13.26
CA TYR A 173 5.48 9.78 12.37
C TYR A 173 6.86 10.42 12.55
N LYS A 174 7.79 9.68 13.19
CA LYS A 174 9.20 10.13 13.35
C LYS A 174 9.88 10.41 12.01
N TYR A 175 9.49 9.65 10.98
CA TYR A 175 9.81 9.85 9.57
C TYR A 175 8.55 9.59 8.75
N GLY A 176 8.28 10.45 7.77
CA GLY A 176 7.12 10.27 6.90
C GLY A 176 7.28 10.95 5.56
N ILE A 177 6.50 10.46 4.58
CA ILE A 177 6.36 11.03 3.25
C ILE A 177 4.87 11.26 3.03
N ILE A 178 4.50 12.45 2.57
CA ILE A 178 3.12 12.78 2.23
C ILE A 178 2.81 12.13 0.88
N ILE A 179 1.79 11.28 0.84
CA ILE A 179 1.21 10.76 -0.38
C ILE A 179 0.14 11.74 -0.84
N GLU A 180 0.31 12.31 -2.04
CA GLU A 180 -0.61 13.35 -2.57
C GLU A 180 -1.95 12.74 -3.01
N TYR A 181 -2.60 12.04 -2.06
CA TYR A 181 -3.94 11.52 -2.23
C TYR A 181 -4.98 12.55 -1.75
N ASN A 182 -5.98 12.83 -2.57
CA ASN A 182 -7.08 13.76 -2.26
C ASN A 182 -6.60 15.16 -1.80
N THR A 183 -5.49 15.65 -2.35
CA THR A 183 -4.89 16.93 -1.95
C THR A 183 -5.19 18.05 -2.94
N ARG A 184 -5.40 17.72 -4.24
CA ARG A 184 -5.62 18.72 -5.31
C ARG A 184 -6.47 18.15 -6.45
N PRO A 185 -7.79 18.42 -6.48
CA PRO A 185 -8.57 19.12 -5.47
C PRO A 185 -8.86 18.22 -4.26
N VAL A 186 -9.11 18.82 -3.11
CA VAL A 186 -9.62 18.12 -1.93
C VAL A 186 -11.11 17.87 -2.11
N ILE A 187 -11.54 16.62 -1.95
CA ILE A 187 -12.96 16.22 -1.94
C ILE A 187 -13.29 15.73 -0.52
N LYS A 188 -14.18 16.44 0.17
CA LYS A 188 -14.56 16.12 1.54
C LYS A 188 -15.14 14.70 1.66
N GLY A 189 -14.66 13.93 2.65
CA GLY A 189 -15.13 12.56 2.91
C GLY A 189 -14.51 11.46 2.02
N TYR A 190 -13.62 11.82 1.09
CA TYR A 190 -12.94 10.84 0.23
C TYR A 190 -11.62 10.31 0.82
N GLY A 191 -11.38 10.57 2.10
CA GLY A 191 -10.18 10.16 2.82
C GLY A 191 -9.14 11.26 2.93
N SER A 192 -8.41 11.26 4.02
CA SER A 192 -7.39 12.23 4.39
C SER A 192 -6.18 11.56 5.03
N ALA A 193 -5.13 12.33 5.31
CA ALA A 193 -3.97 11.90 6.11
C ALA A 193 -3.35 10.58 5.60
N ILE A 194 -3.13 10.45 4.28
CA ILE A 194 -2.49 9.27 3.70
C ILE A 194 -1.00 9.52 3.59
N PHE A 195 -0.22 8.77 4.38
CA PHE A 195 1.22 8.91 4.47
C PHE A 195 1.93 7.58 4.23
N PHE A 196 3.21 7.65 3.90
CA PHE A 196 4.16 6.56 3.99
C PHE A 196 5.02 6.84 5.22
N HIS A 197 4.98 5.97 6.27
CA HIS A 197 5.56 6.27 7.57
C HIS A 197 6.17 5.06 8.28
N VAL A 198 6.71 5.23 9.48
CA VAL A 198 7.25 4.13 10.29
C VAL A 198 6.10 3.26 10.82
N TRP A 199 6.22 1.95 10.72
CA TRP A 199 5.23 1.01 11.27
C TRP A 199 5.36 0.79 12.78
N GLY A 200 4.32 0.27 13.42
CA GLY A 200 4.36 -0.23 14.80
C GLY A 200 4.90 -1.65 14.90
N GLY A 201 5.07 -2.34 13.75
CA GLY A 201 5.49 -3.72 13.59
C GLY A 201 4.89 -4.33 12.32
N GLU A 202 5.46 -5.43 11.85
CA GLU A 202 5.02 -6.11 10.60
C GLU A 202 3.56 -6.60 10.63
N ASP A 203 3.02 -6.88 11.82
CA ASP A 203 1.66 -7.37 12.01
C ASP A 203 0.66 -6.26 12.39
N ILE A 204 1.13 -5.00 12.51
CA ILE A 204 0.29 -3.89 12.95
C ILE A 204 -0.15 -3.06 11.73
N THR A 205 -1.40 -3.27 11.32
CA THR A 205 -2.02 -2.56 10.20
C THR A 205 -2.25 -1.07 10.51
N THR A 206 -2.49 -0.28 9.45
CA THR A 206 -2.81 1.15 9.56
C THR A 206 -4.32 1.41 9.38
N GLU A 207 -4.74 2.66 9.49
CA GLU A 207 -6.11 3.09 9.14
C GLU A 207 -6.23 3.55 7.66
N GLY A 208 -5.16 3.38 6.86
CA GLY A 208 -5.16 3.72 5.43
C GLY A 208 -3.79 4.13 4.89
N CYS A 209 -2.84 4.46 5.74
CA CYS A 209 -1.46 4.75 5.36
C CYS A 209 -0.73 3.49 4.87
N VAL A 210 0.43 3.67 4.26
CA VAL A 210 1.44 2.63 4.05
C VAL A 210 2.52 2.82 5.10
N ALA A 211 2.91 1.76 5.82
CA ALA A 211 3.95 1.86 6.83
C ALA A 211 4.98 0.74 6.68
N VAL A 212 6.25 1.05 7.00
CA VAL A 212 7.42 0.20 6.81
C VAL A 212 8.38 0.32 8.00
N SER A 213 9.45 -0.46 8.02
CA SER A 213 10.48 -0.33 9.07
C SER A 213 11.11 1.07 9.07
N GLU A 214 11.58 1.52 10.25
CA GLU A 214 12.31 2.80 10.35
C GLU A 214 13.55 2.80 9.45
N GLN A 215 14.22 1.67 9.31
CA GLN A 215 15.40 1.54 8.46
C GLN A 215 15.03 1.75 6.98
N ASP A 216 13.94 1.17 6.52
CA ASP A 216 13.52 1.26 5.11
C ASP A 216 13.04 2.65 4.76
N ILE A 217 12.23 3.30 5.61
CA ILE A 217 11.77 4.66 5.32
C ILE A 217 12.91 5.67 5.29
N VAL A 218 13.89 5.57 6.19
CA VAL A 218 15.08 6.44 6.19
C VAL A 218 15.88 6.26 4.90
N LYS A 219 16.04 5.02 4.43
CA LYS A 219 16.68 4.70 3.16
C LYS A 219 15.93 5.31 1.97
N ILE A 220 14.61 5.17 1.94
CA ILE A 220 13.74 5.72 0.90
C ILE A 220 13.82 7.26 0.88
N ILE A 221 13.65 7.91 2.04
CA ILE A 221 13.71 9.38 2.14
C ILE A 221 15.07 9.92 1.65
N GLY A 222 16.16 9.20 1.93
CA GLY A 222 17.50 9.57 1.46
C GLY A 222 17.74 9.35 -0.04
N TRP A 223 16.94 8.49 -0.68
CA TRP A 223 17.03 8.16 -2.11
C TRP A 223 16.12 9.03 -2.97
N LEU A 224 14.95 9.42 -2.48
CA LEU A 224 13.99 10.21 -3.24
C LEU A 224 14.57 11.58 -3.63
N ASP A 225 14.32 11.98 -4.87
CA ASP A 225 14.71 13.28 -5.43
C ASP A 225 13.49 13.94 -6.10
N PRO A 226 13.11 15.17 -5.73
CA PRO A 226 11.95 15.84 -6.30
C PRO A 226 12.13 16.15 -7.80
N GLN A 227 13.36 16.23 -8.31
CA GLN A 227 13.64 16.44 -9.73
C GLN A 227 13.29 15.22 -10.57
N GLU A 228 13.29 14.01 -9.95
CA GLU A 228 12.93 12.75 -10.58
C GLU A 228 11.41 12.48 -10.54
N LEU A 229 10.62 13.45 -10.06
CA LEU A 229 9.15 13.40 -10.00
C LEU A 229 8.63 12.12 -9.36
N PRO A 230 9.04 11.77 -8.13
CA PRO A 230 8.72 10.48 -7.54
C PRO A 230 7.23 10.27 -7.35
N VAL A 231 6.78 9.03 -7.61
CA VAL A 231 5.40 8.60 -7.38
C VAL A 231 5.35 7.33 -6.55
N ILE A 232 4.21 7.10 -5.90
CA ILE A 232 3.84 5.81 -5.33
C ILE A 232 2.68 5.21 -6.12
N ILE A 233 2.77 3.91 -6.40
CA ILE A 233 1.72 3.12 -7.04
C ILE A 233 1.21 2.12 -6.00
N MET A 234 -0.09 2.12 -5.75
CA MET A 234 -0.72 1.31 -4.72
C MET A 234 -1.99 0.65 -5.23
N GLY A 235 -2.21 -0.64 -4.89
CA GLY A 235 -3.49 -1.33 -5.06
C GLY A 235 -4.04 -1.39 -6.49
N LEU A 236 -3.18 -1.22 -7.51
CA LEU A 236 -3.57 -1.47 -8.89
C LEU A 236 -3.41 -2.96 -9.20
N GLU A 237 -4.42 -3.52 -9.86
CA GLU A 237 -4.39 -4.89 -10.35
C GLU A 237 -3.55 -5.01 -11.63
N ASN A 238 -3.04 -6.23 -11.87
CA ASN A 238 -2.28 -6.57 -13.07
C ASN A 238 -3.16 -6.56 -14.32
#